data_15cc0f1d4b9f49366bafae704dd2cf0a
#
_entry.id   15cc0f1d4b9f49366bafae704dd2cf0a
#
_cell.length_a   1.000
_cell.length_b   1.000
_cell.length_c   1.000
_cell.angle_alpha   90.00
_cell.angle_beta   90.00
_cell.angle_gamma   90.00
#
_symmetry.space_group_name_H-M   'P 1'
#
loop_
_entity.id
_entity.type
_entity.pdbx_description
1 polymer ?
#
loop_
_entity_poly.entity_id
_entity_poly.type
_entity_poly.pdbx_seq_one_letter_code
_entity_poly.pdbx_strand_id
1 'polypeptide(L)'
;MKLYTIGFTQKTAEEFFGLLKANQVRRLADIRLRPDGQLAGFAKRDDLPYFLSNLADGCRYVYLPGLAPTKEILDGYHADHNWPRYVALFEALLDQRGVPAGLDVAEFERLPTCLLCSEPTPEKCHRRLVAERLATVWPDVEVIHL
;
A
#
# COMPACT_ATOMS: atom_id res chain seq x y z
N MET A 1 -14.37 4.37 8.99
CA MET A 1 -12.90 4.60 8.86
C MET A 1 -12.53 4.69 7.39
N LYS A 2 -11.70 5.66 7.01
CA LYS A 2 -11.19 5.78 5.64
C LYS A 2 -9.84 5.09 5.51
N LEU A 3 -9.73 4.20 4.53
CA LEU A 3 -8.49 3.53 4.16
C LEU A 3 -8.10 3.96 2.76
N TYR A 4 -6.99 4.67 2.65
CA TYR A 4 -6.50 5.15 1.37
C TYR A 4 -5.52 4.16 0.74
N THR A 5 -5.38 4.20 -0.59
CA THR A 5 -4.31 3.52 -1.31
C THR A 5 -3.70 4.45 -2.34
N ILE A 6 -2.40 4.30 -2.61
CA ILE A 6 -1.69 5.11 -3.60
C ILE A 6 -0.60 4.28 -4.29
N GLY A 7 -0.35 4.57 -5.56
CA GLY A 7 0.85 4.13 -6.28
C GLY A 7 1.72 5.33 -6.61
N PHE A 8 3.03 5.14 -6.69
CA PHE A 8 3.93 6.26 -6.99
C PHE A 8 4.27 6.38 -8.49
N THR A 9 4.10 5.31 -9.26
CA THR A 9 4.43 5.27 -10.70
C THR A 9 3.52 6.22 -11.48
N GLN A 10 4.06 6.90 -12.48
CA GLN A 10 3.36 7.87 -13.33
C GLN A 10 2.80 9.07 -12.55
N LYS A 11 3.36 9.37 -11.40
CA LYS A 11 3.07 10.59 -10.63
C LYS A 11 4.34 11.40 -10.46
N THR A 12 4.21 12.72 -10.49
CA THR A 12 5.29 13.59 -10.02
C THR A 12 5.37 13.54 -8.49
N ALA A 13 6.49 13.95 -7.93
CA ALA A 13 6.61 14.08 -6.47
C ALA A 13 5.56 15.04 -5.90
N GLU A 14 5.32 16.16 -6.59
CA GLU A 14 4.29 17.14 -6.21
C GLU A 14 2.90 16.51 -6.14
N GLU A 15 2.50 15.73 -7.16
CA GLU A 15 1.22 15.02 -7.18
C GLU A 15 1.12 14.00 -6.06
N PHE A 16 2.15 13.18 -5.89
CA PHE A 16 2.17 12.11 -4.90
C PHE A 16 2.03 12.65 -3.47
N PHE A 17 2.91 13.56 -3.08
CA PHE A 17 2.88 14.13 -1.73
C PHE A 17 1.69 15.08 -1.54
N GLY A 18 1.28 15.77 -2.60
CA GLY A 18 0.08 16.62 -2.60
C GLY A 18 -1.21 15.85 -2.34
N LEU A 19 -1.35 14.66 -2.91
CA LEU A 19 -2.52 13.78 -2.66
C LEU A 19 -2.56 13.33 -1.20
N LEU A 20 -1.44 12.94 -0.63
CA LEU A 20 -1.36 12.55 0.78
C LEU A 20 -1.73 13.70 1.71
N LYS A 21 -1.20 14.89 1.44
CA LYS A 21 -1.47 16.09 2.22
C LYS A 21 -2.94 16.52 2.12
N ALA A 22 -3.49 16.59 0.91
CA ALA A 22 -4.86 17.02 0.66
C ALA A 22 -5.89 16.09 1.33
N ASN A 23 -5.59 14.81 1.44
CA ASN A 23 -6.43 13.82 2.10
C ASN A 23 -6.10 13.63 3.59
N GLN A 24 -5.22 14.46 4.14
CA GLN A 24 -4.83 14.43 5.56
C GLN A 24 -4.34 13.06 6.02
N VAL A 25 -3.65 12.34 5.15
CA VAL A 25 -3.05 11.04 5.48
C VAL A 25 -1.99 11.24 6.57
N ARG A 26 -2.08 10.46 7.64
CA ARG A 26 -1.17 10.54 8.77
C ARG A 26 -0.18 9.39 8.85
N ARG A 27 -0.45 8.33 8.11
CA ARG A 27 0.42 7.16 8.06
C ARG A 27 0.45 6.61 6.64
N LEU A 28 1.65 6.52 6.05
CA LEU A 28 1.91 5.83 4.79
C LEU A 28 2.45 4.44 5.11
N ALA A 29 1.62 3.43 4.86
CA ALA A 29 1.94 2.03 5.11
C ALA A 29 2.46 1.39 3.82
N ASP A 30 3.75 1.16 3.75
CA ASP A 30 4.43 0.58 2.60
C ASP A 30 4.24 -0.94 2.58
N ILE A 31 3.57 -1.43 1.55
CA ILE A 31 3.27 -2.86 1.36
C ILE A 31 3.98 -3.45 0.14
N ARG A 32 5.04 -2.78 -0.33
CA ARG A 32 5.84 -3.26 -1.47
C ARG A 32 6.81 -4.34 -1.04
N LEU A 33 7.07 -5.27 -1.96
CA LEU A 33 8.12 -6.27 -1.74
C LEU A 33 9.53 -5.65 -1.77
N ARG A 34 9.74 -4.67 -2.68
CA ARG A 34 11.05 -4.04 -2.90
C ARG A 34 10.96 -2.52 -2.77
N PRO A 35 10.91 -1.98 -1.53
CA PRO A 35 10.75 -0.55 -1.32
C PRO A 35 12.03 0.27 -1.61
N ASP A 36 13.18 -0.40 -1.78
CA ASP A 36 14.49 0.22 -1.99
C ASP A 36 14.97 0.16 -3.45
N GLY A 37 14.12 -0.28 -4.39
CA GLY A 37 14.48 -0.43 -5.79
C GLY A 37 14.88 0.91 -6.44
N GLN A 38 15.82 0.88 -7.39
CA GLN A 38 16.25 2.08 -8.12
C GLN A 38 15.09 2.77 -8.86
N LEU A 39 14.10 1.99 -9.32
CA LEU A 39 12.94 2.50 -10.02
C LEU A 39 11.92 3.18 -9.10
N ALA A 40 12.13 3.13 -7.79
CA ALA A 40 11.26 3.79 -6.82
C ALA A 40 11.36 5.33 -6.85
N GLY A 41 12.43 5.88 -7.43
CA GLY A 41 12.61 7.33 -7.54
C GLY A 41 12.55 8.03 -6.18
N PHE A 42 11.61 8.99 -6.03
CA PHE A 42 11.36 9.69 -4.77
C PHE A 42 10.72 8.81 -3.70
N ALA A 43 10.16 7.66 -4.07
CA ALA A 43 9.44 6.77 -3.16
C ALA A 43 10.31 5.66 -2.57
N LYS A 44 11.62 5.87 -2.46
CA LYS A 44 12.52 4.94 -1.78
C LYS A 44 12.26 4.95 -0.28
N ARG A 45 12.29 3.78 0.33
CA ARG A 45 12.06 3.58 1.76
C ARG A 45 12.85 4.54 2.64
N ASP A 46 14.14 4.71 2.37
CA ASP A 46 15.02 5.53 3.22
C ASP A 46 14.78 7.04 3.06
N ASP A 47 14.23 7.47 1.93
CA ASP A 47 13.97 8.89 1.64
C ASP A 47 12.55 9.32 2.04
N LEU A 48 11.59 8.39 2.04
CA LEU A 48 10.18 8.71 2.32
C LEU A 48 9.94 9.40 3.67
N PRO A 49 10.57 8.98 4.78
CA PRO A 49 10.36 9.69 6.06
C PRO A 49 10.69 11.18 6.00
N TYR A 50 11.77 11.54 5.32
CA TYR A 50 12.17 12.94 5.13
C TYR A 50 11.14 13.70 4.28
N PHE A 51 10.78 13.16 3.13
CA PHE A 51 9.79 13.80 2.25
C PHE A 51 8.43 13.93 2.87
N LEU A 52 7.96 12.92 3.58
CA LEU A 52 6.66 12.95 4.26
C LEU A 52 6.62 14.00 5.37
N SER A 53 7.72 14.13 6.12
CA SER A 53 7.84 15.16 7.15
C SER A 53 7.73 16.56 6.60
N ASN A 54 8.35 16.82 5.44
CA ASN A 54 8.43 18.16 4.85
C ASN A 54 7.28 18.48 3.88
N LEU A 55 6.71 17.48 3.21
CA LEU A 55 5.76 17.67 2.12
C LEU A 55 4.35 17.15 2.41
N ALA A 56 4.15 16.38 3.47
CA ALA A 56 2.87 15.76 3.84
C ALA A 56 2.52 15.93 5.33
N ASP A 57 2.80 17.11 5.87
CA ASP A 57 2.42 17.53 7.23
C ASP A 57 2.82 16.52 8.34
N GLY A 58 4.00 15.92 8.22
CA GLY A 58 4.51 14.98 9.21
C GLY A 58 3.85 13.60 9.15
N CYS A 59 3.31 13.21 8.01
CA CYS A 59 2.84 11.85 7.77
C CYS A 59 3.94 10.84 8.10
N ARG A 60 3.59 9.80 8.87
CA ARG A 60 4.56 8.79 9.30
C ARG A 60 4.69 7.67 8.27
N TYR A 61 5.91 7.21 8.05
CA TYR A 61 6.20 6.03 7.24
C TYR A 61 6.25 4.78 8.12
N VAL A 62 5.59 3.71 7.67
CA VAL A 62 5.72 2.37 8.26
C VAL A 62 5.87 1.34 7.15
N TYR A 63 6.69 0.31 7.39
CA TYR A 63 6.85 -0.80 6.45
C TYR A 63 6.09 -2.02 6.97
N LEU A 64 5.17 -2.54 6.17
CA LEU A 64 4.33 -3.70 6.51
C LEU A 64 4.59 -4.85 5.52
N PRO A 65 5.74 -5.53 5.60
CA PRO A 65 6.11 -6.59 4.66
C PRO A 65 5.16 -7.79 4.70
N GLY A 66 4.43 -7.98 5.78
CA GLY A 66 3.38 -9.01 5.87
C GLY A 66 2.23 -8.82 4.89
N LEU A 67 2.09 -7.64 4.30
CA LEU A 67 1.08 -7.33 3.29
C LEU A 67 1.66 -7.31 1.86
N ALA A 68 2.94 -7.61 1.70
CA ALA A 68 3.60 -7.71 0.40
C ALA A 68 3.45 -9.10 -0.21
N PRO A 69 3.45 -9.24 -1.55
CA PRO A 69 3.54 -10.55 -2.17
C PRO A 69 4.92 -11.18 -1.90
N THR A 70 5.05 -12.49 -2.14
CA THR A 70 6.36 -13.11 -2.21
C THR A 70 7.01 -12.81 -3.56
N LYS A 71 8.35 -13.02 -3.62
CA LYS A 71 9.10 -12.89 -4.87
C LYS A 71 8.51 -13.80 -5.96
N GLU A 72 8.19 -15.04 -5.62
CA GLU A 72 7.65 -16.04 -6.55
C GLU A 72 6.31 -15.61 -7.14
N ILE A 73 5.42 -15.09 -6.32
CA ILE A 73 4.09 -14.62 -6.77
C ILE A 73 4.25 -13.41 -7.71
N LEU A 74 5.08 -12.46 -7.33
CA LEU A 74 5.30 -11.24 -8.10
C LEU A 74 6.01 -11.54 -9.43
N ASP A 75 7.10 -12.31 -9.40
CA ASP A 75 7.86 -12.68 -10.60
C ASP A 75 7.00 -13.53 -11.56
N GLY A 76 6.16 -14.41 -11.04
CA GLY A 76 5.21 -15.18 -11.84
C GLY A 76 4.21 -14.30 -12.58
N TYR A 77 3.68 -13.28 -11.94
CA TYR A 77 2.80 -12.32 -12.59
C TYR A 77 3.53 -11.49 -13.66
N HIS A 78 4.74 -11.04 -13.38
CA HIS A 78 5.53 -10.30 -14.35
C HIS A 78 5.87 -11.14 -15.60
N ALA A 79 5.98 -12.46 -15.46
CA ALA A 79 6.30 -13.35 -16.58
C ALA A 79 5.17 -13.49 -17.60
N ASP A 80 3.91 -13.55 -17.16
CA ASP A 80 2.77 -13.84 -18.06
C ASP A 80 1.53 -12.97 -17.84
N HIS A 81 1.56 -12.06 -16.86
CA HIS A 81 0.45 -11.16 -16.53
C HIS A 81 -0.88 -11.89 -16.26
N ASN A 82 -0.80 -13.12 -15.72
CA ASN A 82 -1.98 -13.88 -15.34
C ASN A 82 -2.53 -13.35 -14.00
N TRP A 83 -3.38 -12.35 -14.08
CA TRP A 83 -3.97 -11.69 -12.91
C TRP A 83 -4.84 -12.63 -12.06
N PRO A 84 -5.74 -13.45 -12.64
CA PRO A 84 -6.51 -14.39 -11.83
C PRO A 84 -5.65 -15.34 -10.98
N ARG A 85 -4.55 -15.85 -11.52
CA ARG A 85 -3.61 -16.67 -10.77
C ARG A 85 -2.92 -15.87 -9.66
N TYR A 86 -2.48 -14.63 -9.97
CA TYR A 86 -1.88 -13.75 -8.97
C TYR A 86 -2.84 -13.53 -7.79
N VAL A 87 -4.11 -13.21 -8.07
CA VAL A 87 -5.14 -13.02 -7.03
C VAL A 87 -5.27 -14.26 -6.15
N ALA A 88 -5.42 -15.44 -6.77
CA ALA A 88 -5.58 -16.69 -6.02
C ALA A 88 -4.38 -16.97 -5.10
N LEU A 89 -3.17 -16.82 -5.62
CA LEU A 89 -1.94 -17.05 -4.84
C LEU A 89 -1.76 -16.02 -3.73
N PHE A 90 -2.04 -14.75 -4.01
CA PHE A 90 -1.89 -13.69 -3.03
C PHE A 90 -2.94 -13.78 -1.92
N GLU A 91 -4.19 -14.07 -2.25
CA GLU A 91 -5.25 -14.29 -1.24
C GLU A 91 -4.91 -15.50 -0.35
N ALA A 92 -4.43 -16.60 -0.92
CA ALA A 92 -3.96 -17.76 -0.15
C ALA A 92 -2.80 -17.40 0.79
N LEU A 93 -1.88 -16.53 0.33
CA LEU A 93 -0.77 -16.03 1.16
C LEU A 93 -1.28 -15.21 2.34
N LEU A 94 -2.24 -14.31 2.10
CA LEU A 94 -2.85 -13.51 3.18
C LEU A 94 -3.59 -14.40 4.19
N ASP A 95 -4.28 -15.44 3.72
CA ASP A 95 -4.91 -16.44 4.60
C ASP A 95 -3.87 -17.16 5.46
N GLN A 96 -2.79 -17.63 4.85
CA GLN A 96 -1.69 -18.30 5.55
C GLN A 96 -1.05 -17.40 6.61
N ARG A 97 -0.92 -16.11 6.33
CA ARG A 97 -0.37 -15.11 7.26
C ARG A 97 -1.38 -14.66 8.32
N GLY A 98 -2.63 -15.06 8.21
CA GLY A 98 -3.68 -14.69 9.14
C GLY A 98 -4.10 -13.21 9.08
N VAL A 99 -3.89 -12.55 7.95
CA VAL A 99 -4.29 -11.14 7.78
C VAL A 99 -5.81 -11.00 7.87
N PRO A 100 -6.35 -10.08 8.72
CA PRO A 100 -5.68 -8.95 9.36
C PRO A 100 -5.29 -9.15 10.84
N ALA A 101 -5.32 -10.36 11.40
CA ALA A 101 -5.15 -10.59 12.84
C ALA A 101 -3.85 -9.99 13.43
N GLY A 102 -2.80 -9.85 12.62
CA GLY A 102 -1.54 -9.22 13.05
C GLY A 102 -1.51 -7.69 12.94
N LEU A 103 -2.61 -7.05 12.53
CA LEU A 103 -2.69 -5.60 12.38
C LEU A 103 -3.50 -4.99 13.53
N ASP A 104 -3.04 -3.86 14.04
CA ASP A 104 -3.76 -3.10 15.08
C ASP A 104 -4.84 -2.22 14.42
N VAL A 105 -6.09 -2.68 14.43
CA VAL A 105 -7.22 -1.94 13.87
C VAL A 105 -7.40 -0.57 14.53
N ALA A 106 -7.16 -0.47 15.84
CA ALA A 106 -7.30 0.81 16.54
C ALA A 106 -6.31 1.86 16.02
N GLU A 107 -5.13 1.44 15.57
CA GLU A 107 -4.17 2.35 14.94
C GLU A 107 -4.67 2.85 13.58
N PHE A 108 -5.32 1.99 12.78
CA PHE A 108 -5.95 2.38 11.52
C PHE A 108 -7.15 3.31 11.74
N GLU A 109 -7.91 3.12 12.80
CA GLU A 109 -9.02 4.03 13.15
C GLU A 109 -8.53 5.39 13.60
N ARG A 110 -7.46 5.42 14.40
CA ARG A 110 -6.90 6.65 14.95
C ARG A 110 -6.12 7.49 13.94
N LEU A 111 -5.45 6.84 12.99
CA LEU A 111 -4.58 7.49 12.03
C LEU A 111 -5.04 7.19 10.60
N PRO A 112 -5.54 8.19 9.85
CA PRO A 112 -5.83 8.02 8.43
C PRO A 112 -4.62 7.41 7.71
N THR A 113 -4.78 6.17 7.26
CA THR A 113 -3.69 5.35 6.69
C THR A 113 -3.85 5.19 5.20
N CYS A 114 -2.73 5.29 4.47
CA CYS A 114 -2.66 5.03 3.04
C CYS A 114 -1.71 3.87 2.76
N LEU A 115 -2.19 2.85 2.05
CA LEU A 115 -1.36 1.73 1.59
C LEU A 115 -0.59 2.15 0.34
N LEU A 116 0.74 1.99 0.37
CA LEU A 116 1.63 2.34 -0.73
C LEU A 116 2.04 1.12 -1.52
N CYS A 117 1.82 1.16 -2.83
CA CYS A 117 2.36 0.22 -3.79
C CYS A 117 3.00 0.94 -4.98
N SER A 118 3.41 0.20 -6.00
CA SER A 118 4.10 0.77 -7.17
C SER A 118 3.15 1.21 -8.28
N GLU A 119 2.16 0.38 -8.62
CA GLU A 119 1.31 0.55 -9.80
C GLU A 119 0.55 1.88 -9.80
N PRO A 120 0.40 2.53 -10.98
CA PRO A 120 -0.29 3.82 -11.07
C PRO A 120 -1.79 3.72 -10.75
N THR A 121 -2.41 2.58 -11.06
CA THR A 121 -3.83 2.33 -10.84
C THR A 121 -4.05 1.08 -9.97
N PRO A 122 -5.19 0.96 -9.27
CA PRO A 122 -5.42 -0.13 -8.33
C PRO A 122 -5.88 -1.45 -8.99
N GLU A 123 -6.36 -1.44 -10.23
CA GLU A 123 -7.07 -2.57 -10.86
C GLU A 123 -6.28 -3.88 -10.81
N LYS A 124 -5.00 -3.83 -11.12
CA LYS A 124 -4.10 -4.99 -11.11
C LYS A 124 -2.95 -4.77 -10.16
N CYS A 125 -3.28 -4.41 -8.91
CA CYS A 125 -2.32 -4.15 -7.85
C CYS A 125 -2.76 -4.80 -6.55
N HIS A 126 -1.81 -5.40 -5.84
CA HIS A 126 -2.12 -6.04 -4.56
C HIS A 126 -2.62 -5.09 -3.48
N ARG A 127 -2.35 -3.77 -3.58
CA ARG A 127 -2.91 -2.80 -2.63
C ARG A 127 -4.44 -2.80 -2.61
N ARG A 128 -5.07 -3.01 -3.79
CA ARG A 128 -6.53 -3.15 -3.87
C ARG A 128 -6.99 -4.40 -3.12
N LEU A 129 -6.34 -5.53 -3.36
CA LEU A 129 -6.68 -6.81 -2.70
C LEU A 129 -6.55 -6.71 -1.18
N VAL A 130 -5.49 -6.08 -0.70
CA VAL A 130 -5.31 -5.83 0.74
C VAL A 130 -6.42 -4.93 1.28
N ALA A 131 -6.68 -3.80 0.63
CA ALA A 131 -7.71 -2.85 1.07
C ALA A 131 -9.10 -3.47 1.10
N GLU A 132 -9.48 -4.22 0.05
CA GLU A 132 -10.76 -4.93 -0.01
C GLU A 132 -10.87 -5.98 1.09
N ARG A 133 -9.79 -6.73 1.35
CA ARG A 133 -9.77 -7.71 2.44
C ARG A 133 -9.98 -7.05 3.81
N LEU A 134 -9.29 -5.95 4.08
CA LEU A 134 -9.47 -5.22 5.34
C LEU A 134 -10.90 -4.69 5.47
N ALA A 135 -11.48 -4.17 4.39
CA ALA A 135 -12.86 -3.69 4.37
C ALA A 135 -13.90 -4.81 4.55
N THR A 136 -13.55 -6.06 4.23
CA THR A 136 -14.45 -7.20 4.46
C THR A 136 -14.48 -7.62 5.94
N VAL A 137 -13.35 -7.47 6.63
CA VAL A 137 -13.18 -7.96 8.01
C VAL A 137 -13.46 -6.87 9.05
N TRP A 138 -13.03 -5.63 8.78
CA TRP A 138 -13.21 -4.51 9.69
C TRP A 138 -14.52 -3.76 9.38
N PRO A 139 -15.27 -3.32 10.42
CA PRO A 139 -16.51 -2.60 10.20
C PRO A 139 -16.26 -1.18 9.66
N ASP A 140 -17.20 -0.70 8.86
CA ASP A 140 -17.28 0.69 8.41
C ASP A 140 -16.02 1.23 7.72
N VAL A 141 -15.32 0.38 6.94
CA VAL A 141 -14.16 0.78 6.13
C VAL A 141 -14.60 1.26 4.76
N GLU A 142 -14.29 2.52 4.46
CA GLU A 142 -14.40 3.11 3.13
C GLU A 142 -13.03 3.12 2.45
N VAL A 143 -12.88 2.40 1.34
CA VAL A 143 -11.64 2.35 0.57
C VAL A 143 -11.61 3.47 -0.46
N ILE A 144 -10.54 4.27 -0.47
CA ILE A 144 -10.35 5.39 -1.38
C ILE A 144 -9.00 5.23 -2.10
N HIS A 145 -9.04 5.08 -3.41
CA HIS A 145 -7.84 5.00 -4.24
C HIS A 145 -7.44 6.41 -4.73
N LEU A 146 -6.23 6.84 -4.34
CA LEU A 146 -5.65 8.14 -4.70
C LEU A 146 -4.86 8.08 -6.01
#